data_385f12c43a9bb703f0727fb7e9a482ac
#
_entry.id   385f12c43a9bb703f0727fb7e9a482ac
#
_cell.length_a   1.000
_cell.length_b   1.000
_cell.length_c   1.000
_cell.angle_alpha   90.00
_cell.angle_beta   90.00
_cell.angle_gamma   90.00
#
_symmetry.space_group_name_H-M   'P 1'
#
loop_
_entity.id
_entity.type
_entity.pdbx_description
1 polymer ?
#
loop_
_entity_poly.entity_id
_entity_poly.type
_entity_poly.pdbx_seq_one_letter_code
_entity_poly.pdbx_strand_id
1 'polypeptide(L)'
;MYVVFEGIDTCGKTTQIELLRPKFPDAIFTREPGGSIIGAKIREMVLGEGRLDSRAQFLLFLADRAQHCAEVIKPHRDKLIIADRSLISGIAYAEGVENMQQAKAYNLFAMGGILPHKVVLFRTTRELLAQRLDSKEADAIEQKGIDYLLEIQERLFDITEDLEGLGVECLRLDASEDRESLHQKILAFL
;
A
#
# COMPACT_ATOMS: atom_id res chain seq x y z
N MET A 1 5.15 -15.90 -5.46
CA MET A 1 4.87 -14.63 -6.18
C MET A 1 4.38 -13.59 -5.16
N TYR A 2 4.93 -12.37 -5.15
CA TYR A 2 4.55 -11.29 -4.24
C TYR A 2 3.83 -10.20 -5.02
N VAL A 3 2.55 -9.98 -4.72
CA VAL A 3 1.64 -9.01 -5.36
C VAL A 3 1.21 -7.98 -4.34
N VAL A 4 1.25 -6.71 -4.69
CA VAL A 4 0.85 -5.61 -3.82
C VAL A 4 -0.30 -4.81 -4.42
N PHE A 5 -1.22 -4.40 -3.57
CA PHE A 5 -2.35 -3.54 -3.90
C PHE A 5 -2.07 -2.15 -3.38
N GLU A 6 -2.00 -1.17 -4.27
CA GLU A 6 -1.63 0.20 -3.97
C GLU A 6 -2.69 1.20 -4.46
N GLY A 7 -2.75 2.32 -3.80
CA GLY A 7 -3.71 3.40 -4.04
C GLY A 7 -4.04 4.11 -2.74
N ILE A 8 -4.62 5.29 -2.83
CA ILE A 8 -5.06 6.06 -1.66
C ILE A 8 -6.22 5.37 -0.94
N ASP A 9 -6.62 5.89 0.20
CA ASP A 9 -7.71 5.29 0.95
C ASP A 9 -9.04 5.40 0.19
N THR A 10 -9.97 4.51 0.50
CA THR A 10 -11.30 4.38 -0.13
C THR A 10 -11.32 4.04 -1.64
N CYS A 11 -10.18 3.81 -2.31
CA CYS A 11 -10.16 3.46 -3.73
C CYS A 11 -10.62 2.02 -4.06
N GLY A 12 -10.91 1.17 -3.06
CA GLY A 12 -11.47 -0.16 -3.26
C GLY A 12 -10.51 -1.35 -3.11
N LYS A 13 -9.25 -1.12 -2.72
CA LYS A 13 -8.24 -2.18 -2.50
C LYS A 13 -8.75 -3.32 -1.64
N THR A 14 -9.18 -3.01 -0.43
CA THR A 14 -9.64 -4.01 0.56
C THR A 14 -10.81 -4.84 0.02
N THR A 15 -11.75 -4.22 -0.69
CA THR A 15 -12.87 -4.92 -1.32
C THR A 15 -12.38 -5.98 -2.31
N GLN A 16 -11.43 -5.62 -3.18
CA GLN A 16 -10.89 -6.55 -4.16
C GLN A 16 -10.06 -7.66 -3.51
N ILE A 17 -9.27 -7.34 -2.50
CA ILE A 17 -8.51 -8.34 -1.73
C ILE A 17 -9.44 -9.36 -1.07
N GLU A 18 -10.54 -8.92 -0.46
CA GLU A 18 -11.51 -9.84 0.16
C GLU A 18 -12.20 -10.74 -0.86
N LEU A 19 -12.46 -10.26 -2.09
CA LEU A 19 -12.98 -11.09 -3.17
C LEU A 19 -11.99 -12.15 -3.67
N LEU A 20 -10.68 -11.92 -3.52
CA LEU A 20 -9.64 -12.87 -3.90
C LEU A 20 -9.47 -14.00 -2.87
N ARG A 21 -9.78 -13.80 -1.59
CA ARG A 21 -9.58 -14.82 -0.54
C ARG A 21 -10.18 -16.18 -0.88
N PRO A 22 -11.46 -16.29 -1.30
CA PRO A 22 -12.03 -17.58 -1.64
C PRO A 22 -11.47 -18.20 -2.93
N LYS A 23 -10.82 -17.40 -3.79
CA LYS A 23 -10.21 -17.87 -5.04
C LYS A 23 -8.80 -18.42 -4.83
N PHE A 24 -8.09 -17.94 -3.81
CA PHE A 24 -6.70 -18.31 -3.51
C PHE A 24 -6.55 -18.74 -2.04
N PRO A 25 -7.15 -19.88 -1.62
CA PRO A 25 -7.17 -20.29 -0.22
C PRO A 25 -5.78 -20.57 0.38
N ASP A 26 -4.79 -20.91 -0.44
CA ASP A 26 -3.41 -21.18 -0.02
C ASP A 26 -2.51 -19.93 -0.05
N ALA A 27 -3.02 -18.79 -0.51
CA ALA A 27 -2.27 -17.54 -0.56
C ALA A 27 -2.14 -16.90 0.83
N ILE A 28 -1.06 -16.18 1.03
CA ILE A 28 -0.84 -15.36 2.22
C ILE A 28 -1.44 -13.97 1.96
N PHE A 29 -2.47 -13.63 2.71
CA PHE A 29 -3.06 -12.29 2.68
C PHE A 29 -2.54 -11.46 3.85
N THR A 30 -1.93 -10.32 3.55
CA THR A 30 -1.28 -9.47 4.53
C THR A 30 -1.50 -7.98 4.24
N ARG A 31 -0.98 -7.11 5.11
CA ARG A 31 -1.10 -5.64 4.95
C ARG A 31 0.03 -4.90 5.64
N GLU A 32 0.26 -3.66 5.23
CA GLU A 32 1.15 -2.72 5.90
C GLU A 32 0.43 -1.37 6.16
N PRO A 33 0.56 -0.80 7.36
CA PRO A 33 1.17 -1.39 8.55
C PRO A 33 0.26 -2.43 9.21
N GLY A 34 0.86 -3.32 10.01
CA GLY A 34 0.10 -4.21 10.90
C GLY A 34 0.08 -5.69 10.50
N GLY A 35 0.89 -6.11 9.52
CA GLY A 35 0.97 -7.49 9.05
C GLY A 35 1.97 -8.38 9.84
N SER A 36 2.63 -7.86 10.87
CA SER A 36 3.63 -8.58 11.68
C SER A 36 3.24 -8.61 13.17
N ILE A 37 3.98 -9.38 13.97
CA ILE A 37 3.71 -9.49 15.43
C ILE A 37 3.74 -8.11 16.11
N ILE A 38 4.74 -7.28 15.80
CA ILE A 38 4.82 -5.93 16.36
C ILE A 38 4.00 -4.92 15.58
N GLY A 39 3.63 -5.25 14.34
CA GLY A 39 2.99 -4.33 13.40
C GLY A 39 1.63 -3.83 13.87
N ALA A 40 0.83 -4.67 14.54
CA ALA A 40 -0.45 -4.25 15.10
C ALA A 40 -0.29 -3.07 16.08
N LYS A 41 0.72 -3.13 16.96
CA LYS A 41 1.03 -2.04 17.90
C LYS A 41 1.54 -0.78 17.18
N ILE A 42 2.41 -0.98 16.19
CA ILE A 42 2.90 0.14 15.36
C ILE A 42 1.72 0.81 14.65
N ARG A 43 0.80 0.03 14.08
CA ARG A 43 -0.40 0.55 13.43
C ARG A 43 -1.24 1.43 14.36
N GLU A 44 -1.48 0.97 15.59
CA GLU A 44 -2.18 1.77 16.61
C GLU A 44 -1.47 3.09 16.90
N MET A 45 -0.13 3.08 16.96
CA MET A 45 0.67 4.28 17.22
C MET A 45 0.64 5.27 16.04
N VAL A 46 0.76 4.79 14.79
CA VAL A 46 0.91 5.66 13.63
C VAL A 46 -0.42 6.17 13.06
N LEU A 47 -1.54 5.48 13.32
CA LEU A 47 -2.89 5.85 12.86
C LEU A 47 -3.78 6.38 14.01
N GLY A 48 -3.33 6.29 15.26
CA GLY A 48 -4.06 6.75 16.42
C GLY A 48 -4.05 8.27 16.59
N GLU A 49 -4.75 8.76 17.62
CA GLU A 49 -4.94 10.20 17.90
C GLU A 49 -3.67 10.95 18.36
N GLY A 50 -2.56 10.24 18.62
CA GLY A 50 -1.31 10.85 19.08
C GLY A 50 -0.61 11.62 17.95
N ARG A 51 -0.17 12.86 18.21
CA ARG A 51 0.72 13.58 17.28
C ARG A 51 2.14 13.01 17.39
N LEU A 52 2.53 12.22 16.40
CA LEU A 52 3.92 11.82 16.20
C LEU A 52 4.67 12.88 15.39
N ASP A 53 5.93 13.09 15.71
CA ASP A 53 6.85 13.76 14.80
C ASP A 53 6.93 12.98 13.48
N SER A 54 6.97 13.67 12.35
CA SER A 54 6.90 13.04 11.02
C SER A 54 8.06 12.06 10.78
N ARG A 55 9.26 12.35 11.30
CA ARG A 55 10.41 11.45 11.23
C ARG A 55 10.21 10.21 12.09
N ALA A 56 9.66 10.38 13.29
CA ALA A 56 9.34 9.24 14.18
C ALA A 56 8.29 8.34 13.54
N GLN A 57 7.24 8.91 12.94
CA GLN A 57 6.21 8.16 12.22
C GLN A 57 6.79 7.40 11.04
N PHE A 58 7.66 8.03 10.24
CA PHE A 58 8.34 7.38 9.12
C PHE A 58 9.20 6.20 9.58
N LEU A 59 9.97 6.37 10.66
CA LEU A 59 10.80 5.29 11.23
C LEU A 59 9.96 4.13 11.76
N LEU A 60 8.80 4.39 12.34
CA LEU A 60 7.86 3.34 12.76
C LEU A 60 7.31 2.56 11.55
N PHE A 61 6.96 3.21 10.45
CA PHE A 61 6.56 2.51 9.22
C PHE A 61 7.70 1.65 8.66
N LEU A 62 8.95 2.11 8.72
CA LEU A 62 10.10 1.31 8.30
C LEU A 62 10.32 0.11 9.22
N ALA A 63 10.14 0.28 10.54
CA ALA A 63 10.26 -0.82 11.51
C ALA A 63 9.19 -1.88 11.28
N ASP A 64 7.92 -1.48 11.07
CA ASP A 64 6.84 -2.40 10.68
C ASP A 64 7.19 -3.18 9.42
N ARG A 65 7.63 -2.47 8.38
CA ARG A 65 8.00 -3.05 7.07
C ARG A 65 9.14 -4.04 7.18
N ALA A 66 10.20 -3.71 7.93
CA ALA A 66 11.34 -4.60 8.12
C ALA A 66 10.93 -5.90 8.82
N GLN A 67 10.12 -5.80 9.87
CA GLN A 67 9.60 -6.95 10.59
C GLN A 67 8.63 -7.77 9.74
N HIS A 68 7.72 -7.12 9.02
CA HIS A 68 6.79 -7.78 8.10
C HIS A 68 7.53 -8.52 6.97
N CYS A 69 8.56 -7.91 6.41
CA CYS A 69 9.41 -8.56 5.43
C CYS A 69 10.07 -9.83 5.98
N ALA A 70 10.59 -9.76 7.22
CA ALA A 70 11.27 -10.89 7.86
C ALA A 70 10.31 -12.03 8.26
N GLU A 71 9.12 -11.70 8.77
CA GLU A 71 8.16 -12.67 9.30
C GLU A 71 7.21 -13.24 8.23
N VAL A 72 6.85 -12.43 7.22
CA VAL A 72 5.80 -12.80 6.26
C VAL A 72 6.36 -12.98 4.85
N ILE A 73 7.06 -11.98 4.30
CA ILE A 73 7.44 -12.03 2.89
C ILE A 73 8.54 -13.05 2.64
N LYS A 74 9.64 -12.99 3.40
CA LYS A 74 10.80 -13.86 3.20
C LYS A 74 10.49 -15.35 3.38
N PRO A 75 9.76 -15.77 4.44
CA PRO A 75 9.47 -17.19 4.67
C PRO A 75 8.50 -17.80 3.66
N HIS A 76 7.69 -17.00 2.96
CA HIS A 76 6.64 -17.47 2.08
C HIS A 76 6.87 -17.11 0.60
N ARG A 77 8.13 -16.95 0.18
CA ARG A 77 8.47 -16.59 -1.21
C ARG A 77 8.03 -17.63 -2.26
N ASP A 78 7.85 -18.86 -1.85
CA ASP A 78 7.35 -19.98 -2.63
C ASP A 78 5.82 -19.92 -2.88
N LYS A 79 5.11 -19.11 -2.10
CA LYS A 79 3.65 -18.94 -2.16
C LYS A 79 3.24 -17.68 -2.91
N LEU A 80 1.94 -17.58 -3.22
CA LEU A 80 1.30 -16.32 -3.58
C LEU A 80 1.10 -15.49 -2.31
N ILE A 81 1.67 -14.29 -2.28
CA ILE A 81 1.49 -13.31 -1.22
C ILE A 81 0.73 -12.13 -1.82
N ILE A 82 -0.39 -11.77 -1.22
CA ILE A 82 -1.23 -10.61 -1.58
C ILE A 82 -1.20 -9.63 -0.42
N ALA A 83 -0.61 -8.46 -0.63
CA ALA A 83 -0.44 -7.43 0.39
C ALA A 83 -1.25 -6.18 0.08
N ASP A 84 -1.97 -5.67 1.07
CA ASP A 84 -2.56 -4.32 1.05
C ASP A 84 -1.48 -3.34 1.49
N ARG A 85 -0.97 -2.56 0.55
CA ARG A 85 0.17 -1.64 0.66
C ARG A 85 1.53 -2.33 0.80
N SER A 86 2.56 -1.54 0.52
CA SER A 86 3.97 -1.97 0.52
C SER A 86 4.94 -0.79 0.66
N LEU A 87 6.19 -1.01 0.22
CA LEU A 87 7.20 0.04 0.10
C LEU A 87 6.73 1.23 -0.78
N ILE A 88 5.86 1.01 -1.75
CA ILE A 88 5.35 2.07 -2.64
C ILE A 88 4.57 3.12 -1.81
N SER A 89 3.59 2.68 -1.02
CA SER A 89 2.95 3.56 -0.03
C SER A 89 3.95 4.17 0.94
N GLY A 90 4.93 3.39 1.43
CA GLY A 90 5.95 3.89 2.36
C GLY A 90 6.82 5.00 1.79
N ILE A 91 7.05 5.01 0.48
CA ILE A 91 7.78 6.07 -0.21
C ILE A 91 6.84 7.25 -0.49
N ALA A 92 5.64 7.00 -1.02
CA ALA A 92 4.70 8.06 -1.41
C ALA A 92 4.24 8.94 -0.24
N TYR A 93 3.99 8.32 0.91
CA TYR A 93 3.56 9.00 2.16
C TYR A 93 4.73 9.47 3.03
N ALA A 94 5.98 9.30 2.59
CA ALA A 94 7.14 9.65 3.40
C ALA A 94 7.19 11.15 3.73
N GLU A 95 7.24 11.46 5.02
CA GLU A 95 7.47 12.79 5.56
C GLU A 95 8.66 12.74 6.55
N GLY A 96 9.24 13.88 6.86
CA GLY A 96 10.39 13.94 7.77
C GLY A 96 11.72 13.45 7.17
N VAL A 97 11.77 13.23 5.86
CA VAL A 97 12.97 12.90 5.06
C VAL A 97 13.35 14.07 4.15
N GLU A 98 14.59 14.11 3.71
CA GLU A 98 15.09 15.23 2.88
C GLU A 98 14.48 15.24 1.48
N ASN A 99 14.29 14.04 0.90
CA ASN A 99 13.79 13.89 -0.46
C ASN A 99 13.29 12.47 -0.74
N MET A 100 12.66 12.28 -1.87
CA MET A 100 12.10 10.99 -2.32
C MET A 100 13.16 9.90 -2.50
N GLN A 101 14.37 10.25 -2.91
CA GLN A 101 15.45 9.28 -3.07
C GLN A 101 15.88 8.69 -1.74
N GLN A 102 15.94 9.51 -0.69
CA GLN A 102 16.21 9.04 0.67
C GLN A 102 15.09 8.14 1.18
N ALA A 103 13.83 8.51 0.95
CA ALA A 103 12.67 7.67 1.28
C ALA A 103 12.76 6.30 0.59
N LYS A 104 13.10 6.27 -0.71
CA LYS A 104 13.28 5.05 -1.50
C LYS A 104 14.40 4.17 -0.93
N ALA A 105 15.55 4.76 -0.61
CA ALA A 105 16.68 4.02 -0.05
C ALA A 105 16.34 3.34 1.29
N TYR A 106 15.68 4.05 2.20
CA TYR A 106 15.28 3.49 3.50
C TYR A 106 14.21 2.42 3.37
N ASN A 107 13.25 2.58 2.47
CA ASN A 107 12.22 1.57 2.21
C ASN A 107 12.82 0.30 1.59
N LEU A 108 13.75 0.43 0.65
CA LEU A 108 14.48 -0.71 0.07
C LEU A 108 15.34 -1.42 1.12
N PHE A 109 16.00 -0.67 2.00
CA PHE A 109 16.73 -1.23 3.13
C PHE A 109 15.80 -2.04 4.05
N ALA A 110 14.65 -1.50 4.43
CA ALA A 110 13.66 -2.18 5.28
C ALA A 110 13.16 -3.49 4.64
N MET A 111 12.96 -3.50 3.32
CA MET A 111 12.59 -4.70 2.56
C MET A 111 13.75 -5.68 2.32
N GLY A 112 14.98 -5.32 2.70
CA GLY A 112 16.17 -6.12 2.36
C GLY A 112 16.34 -6.31 0.87
N GLY A 113 16.00 -5.29 0.07
CA GLY A 113 16.10 -5.28 -1.39
C GLY A 113 14.99 -6.07 -2.12
N ILE A 114 13.98 -6.57 -1.40
CA ILE A 114 12.87 -7.31 -2.03
C ILE A 114 11.88 -6.35 -2.65
N LEU A 115 11.60 -6.52 -3.95
CA LEU A 115 10.56 -5.82 -4.68
C LEU A 115 9.33 -6.75 -4.89
N PRO A 116 8.12 -6.19 -5.07
CA PRO A 116 6.99 -6.96 -5.53
C PRO A 116 7.24 -7.46 -6.97
N HIS A 117 6.61 -8.57 -7.34
CA HIS A 117 6.59 -9.04 -8.72
C HIS A 117 5.52 -8.30 -9.53
N LYS A 118 4.38 -8.04 -8.88
CA LYS A 118 3.22 -7.39 -9.50
C LYS A 118 2.63 -6.32 -8.58
N VAL A 119 2.13 -5.26 -9.19
CA VAL A 119 1.42 -4.15 -8.51
C VAL A 119 0.04 -4.00 -9.13
N VAL A 120 -1.00 -4.00 -8.30
CA VAL A 120 -2.35 -3.58 -8.67
C VAL A 120 -2.55 -2.17 -8.13
N LEU A 121 -2.52 -1.17 -9.00
CA LEU A 121 -2.55 0.25 -8.66
C LEU A 121 -3.89 0.87 -9.03
N PHE A 122 -4.59 1.42 -8.03
CA PHE A 122 -5.88 2.07 -8.22
C PHE A 122 -5.73 3.58 -8.36
N ARG A 123 -6.42 4.14 -9.38
CA ARG A 123 -6.62 5.58 -9.55
C ARG A 123 -8.07 5.93 -9.22
N THR A 124 -8.29 7.01 -8.50
CA THR A 124 -9.63 7.57 -8.25
C THR A 124 -9.69 9.03 -8.68
N THR A 125 -10.90 9.53 -8.91
CA THR A 125 -11.14 10.96 -9.18
C THR A 125 -11.42 11.72 -7.88
N ARG A 126 -11.29 13.05 -7.94
CA ARG A 126 -11.63 13.95 -6.82
C ARG A 126 -13.06 13.76 -6.36
N GLU A 127 -13.98 13.67 -7.29
CA GLU A 127 -15.42 13.56 -7.03
C GLU A 127 -15.74 12.25 -6.31
N LEU A 128 -15.18 11.14 -6.81
CA LEU A 128 -15.39 9.82 -6.22
C LEU A 128 -14.73 9.72 -4.83
N LEU A 129 -13.55 10.32 -4.67
CA LEU A 129 -12.86 10.38 -3.38
C LEU A 129 -13.68 11.18 -2.35
N ALA A 130 -14.17 12.37 -2.72
CA ALA A 130 -15.01 13.20 -1.87
C ALA A 130 -16.27 12.45 -1.42
N GLN A 131 -16.99 11.83 -2.37
CA GLN A 131 -18.18 11.05 -2.08
C GLN A 131 -17.94 9.89 -1.09
N ARG A 132 -16.79 9.22 -1.22
CA ARG A 132 -16.47 8.07 -0.36
C ARG A 132 -15.96 8.47 1.02
N LEU A 133 -15.27 9.62 1.14
CA LEU A 133 -14.82 10.16 2.42
C LEU A 133 -15.97 10.70 3.26
N ASP A 134 -16.98 11.32 2.65
CA ASP A 134 -18.17 11.84 3.37
C ASP A 134 -18.94 10.75 4.13
N SER A 135 -18.76 9.48 3.78
CA SER A 135 -19.44 8.33 4.38
C SER A 135 -18.66 7.65 5.50
N LYS A 136 -17.50 8.17 5.90
CA LYS A 136 -16.54 7.52 6.82
C LYS A 136 -15.94 8.53 7.81
N GLU A 137 -15.63 8.07 9.03
CA GLU A 137 -14.75 8.81 9.94
C GLU A 137 -13.32 8.83 9.39
N ALA A 138 -12.78 10.04 9.21
CA ALA A 138 -11.44 10.24 8.66
C ALA A 138 -10.35 9.91 9.69
N ASP A 139 -9.38 9.09 9.32
CA ASP A 139 -8.18 8.86 10.11
C ASP A 139 -7.19 10.05 10.03
N ALA A 140 -6.07 9.98 10.78
CA ALA A 140 -5.07 11.05 10.86
C ALA A 140 -4.45 11.42 9.49
N ILE A 141 -4.44 10.52 8.53
CA ILE A 141 -3.91 10.74 7.17
C ILE A 141 -5.00 11.37 6.29
N GLU A 142 -6.22 10.85 6.34
CA GLU A 142 -7.38 11.37 5.60
C GLU A 142 -7.76 12.80 6.03
N GLN A 143 -7.52 13.17 7.30
CA GLN A 143 -7.70 14.54 7.82
C GLN A 143 -6.80 15.60 7.15
N LYS A 144 -5.74 15.20 6.42
CA LYS A 144 -4.91 16.12 5.62
C LYS A 144 -5.62 16.65 4.38
N GLY A 145 -6.74 16.05 3.99
CA GLY A 145 -7.65 16.53 2.96
C GLY A 145 -7.43 15.92 1.58
N ILE A 146 -8.41 16.19 0.70
CA ILE A 146 -8.49 15.58 -0.64
C ILE A 146 -7.29 15.95 -1.52
N ASP A 147 -6.83 17.21 -1.48
CA ASP A 147 -5.70 17.67 -2.29
C ASP A 147 -4.42 16.90 -1.94
N TYR A 148 -4.16 16.70 -0.66
CA TYR A 148 -3.05 15.90 -0.18
C TYR A 148 -3.13 14.45 -0.68
N LEU A 149 -4.30 13.82 -0.56
CA LEU A 149 -4.48 12.44 -1.01
C LEU A 149 -4.29 12.29 -2.53
N LEU A 150 -4.75 13.26 -3.32
CA LEU A 150 -4.52 13.25 -4.77
C LEU A 150 -3.03 13.47 -5.12
N GLU A 151 -2.31 14.31 -4.38
CA GLU A 151 -0.85 14.43 -4.53
C GLU A 151 -0.15 13.10 -4.23
N ILE A 152 -0.55 12.42 -3.15
CA ILE A 152 -0.04 11.08 -2.84
C ILE A 152 -0.36 10.09 -3.97
N GLN A 153 -1.55 10.17 -4.55
CA GLN A 153 -1.90 9.32 -5.69
C GLN A 153 -0.91 9.48 -6.86
N GLU A 154 -0.59 10.71 -7.25
CA GLU A 154 0.38 10.92 -8.32
C GLU A 154 1.77 10.37 -7.95
N ARG A 155 2.22 10.57 -6.71
CA ARG A 155 3.47 9.96 -6.23
C ARG A 155 3.47 8.43 -6.30
N LEU A 156 2.33 7.78 -5.99
CA LEU A 156 2.20 6.31 -6.12
C LEU A 156 2.39 5.87 -7.58
N PHE A 157 1.86 6.64 -8.55
CA PHE A 157 2.02 6.36 -9.97
C PHE A 157 3.47 6.53 -10.41
N ASP A 158 4.13 7.63 -10.05
CA ASP A 158 5.54 7.90 -10.38
C ASP A 158 6.47 6.80 -9.83
N ILE A 159 6.28 6.42 -8.56
CA ILE A 159 7.09 5.37 -7.93
C ILE A 159 6.87 4.02 -8.61
N THR A 160 5.62 3.73 -9.00
CA THR A 160 5.30 2.47 -9.68
C THR A 160 5.93 2.43 -11.08
N GLU A 161 5.95 3.54 -11.81
CA GLU A 161 6.63 3.65 -13.11
C GLU A 161 8.14 3.40 -12.98
N ASP A 162 8.77 3.95 -11.94
CA ASP A 162 10.17 3.64 -11.61
C ASP A 162 10.40 2.14 -11.39
N LEU A 163 9.47 1.45 -10.72
CA LEU A 163 9.58 0.01 -10.46
C LEU A 163 9.34 -0.84 -11.72
N GLU A 164 8.48 -0.41 -12.64
CA GLU A 164 8.32 -1.06 -13.95
C GLU A 164 9.65 -1.07 -14.71
N GLY A 165 10.43 0.01 -14.62
CA GLY A 165 11.78 0.08 -15.15
C GLY A 165 12.75 -0.96 -14.54
N LEU A 166 12.41 -1.54 -13.39
CA LEU A 166 13.15 -2.62 -12.72
C LEU A 166 12.54 -4.01 -12.94
N GLY A 167 11.53 -4.13 -13.81
CA GLY A 167 10.88 -5.39 -14.17
C GLY A 167 9.66 -5.78 -13.32
N VAL A 168 9.11 -4.86 -12.55
CA VAL A 168 7.84 -5.08 -11.83
C VAL A 168 6.68 -4.90 -12.81
N GLU A 169 5.76 -5.87 -12.86
CA GLU A 169 4.54 -5.76 -13.66
C GLU A 169 3.49 -4.90 -12.95
N CYS A 170 2.79 -4.02 -13.66
CA CYS A 170 1.76 -3.17 -13.08
C CYS A 170 0.42 -3.24 -13.84
N LEU A 171 -0.65 -3.46 -13.08
CA LEU A 171 -2.03 -3.29 -13.54
C LEU A 171 -2.60 -1.99 -12.95
N ARG A 172 -2.93 -1.02 -13.82
CA ARG A 172 -3.57 0.24 -13.44
C ARG A 172 -5.08 0.12 -13.62
N LEU A 173 -5.83 0.46 -12.57
CA LEU A 173 -7.29 0.34 -12.52
C LEU A 173 -7.94 1.67 -12.18
N ASP A 174 -9.04 1.97 -12.84
CA ASP A 174 -9.90 3.11 -12.51
C ASP A 174 -10.91 2.69 -11.44
N ALA A 175 -10.82 3.27 -10.24
CA ALA A 175 -11.68 2.97 -9.11
C ALA A 175 -13.16 3.36 -9.34
N SER A 176 -13.50 4.02 -10.44
CA SER A 176 -14.87 4.32 -10.87
C SER A 176 -15.55 3.15 -11.58
N GLU A 177 -14.78 2.17 -12.06
CA GLU A 177 -15.33 0.98 -12.69
C GLU A 177 -16.12 0.13 -11.69
N ASP A 178 -17.05 -0.68 -12.20
CA ASP A 178 -17.82 -1.59 -11.36
C ASP A 178 -16.91 -2.68 -10.71
N ARG A 179 -17.34 -3.11 -9.54
CA ARG A 179 -16.58 -4.04 -8.70
C ARG A 179 -16.22 -5.35 -9.41
N GLU A 180 -17.15 -5.90 -10.21
CA GLU A 180 -16.94 -7.18 -10.89
C GLU A 180 -15.97 -7.03 -12.05
N SER A 181 -16.07 -5.96 -12.84
CA SER A 181 -15.12 -5.64 -13.92
C SER A 181 -13.70 -5.53 -13.38
N LEU A 182 -13.51 -4.79 -12.29
CA LEU A 182 -12.21 -4.69 -11.61
C LEU A 182 -11.70 -6.05 -11.16
N HIS A 183 -12.58 -6.87 -10.58
CA HIS A 183 -12.21 -8.21 -10.09
C HIS A 183 -11.74 -9.12 -11.21
N GLN A 184 -12.44 -9.14 -12.35
CA GLN A 184 -12.05 -9.95 -13.51
C GLN A 184 -10.69 -9.51 -14.09
N LYS A 185 -10.43 -8.20 -14.18
CA LYS A 185 -9.12 -7.68 -14.61
C LYS A 185 -7.99 -8.12 -13.66
N ILE A 186 -8.24 -8.09 -12.36
CA ILE A 186 -7.26 -8.51 -11.35
C ILE A 186 -7.01 -10.02 -11.46
N LEU A 187 -8.06 -10.85 -11.60
CA LEU A 187 -7.90 -12.29 -11.76
C LEU A 187 -7.11 -12.66 -13.02
N ALA A 188 -7.32 -11.93 -14.13
CA ALA A 188 -6.58 -12.16 -15.36
C ALA A 188 -5.10 -11.72 -15.26
N PHE A 189 -4.80 -10.78 -14.36
CA PHE A 189 -3.45 -10.29 -14.14
C PHE A 189 -2.64 -11.18 -13.18
N LEU A 190 -3.28 -11.83 -12.21
CA LEU A 190 -2.61 -12.71 -11.22
C LEU A 190 -2.16 -14.05 -11.82
#